data_32041c8af66ad5a4069be3b3d55b6f23
#
_entry.id   32041c8af66ad5a4069be3b3d55b6f23
#
_cell.length_a   1.000
_cell.length_b   1.000
_cell.length_c   1.000
_cell.angle_alpha   90.00
_cell.angle_beta   90.00
_cell.angle_gamma   90.00
#
_symmetry.space_group_name_H-M   'P 1'
#
loop_
_entity.id
_entity.type
_entity.pdbx_description
1 polymer ?
#
loop_
_entity_poly.entity_id
_entity_poly.type
_entity_poly.pdbx_seq_one_letter_code
_entity_poly.pdbx_strand_id
1 'polypeptide(L)'
;MDEKIIEILKSFNPISIFVYGSQANRSQNSKSDYEIGVIFNDNSYISRKEINTKILNSNYNIFPFKLTEIKNYTIDTPFQKNIYIASLISGNAKTIYGEKIIENLKLPKISKQDLLMDTSFNLGYALSAVRLIKENVKDLANELLYKSMFYATRNLYYSKHNILLSGYINIFEHSKQLDIPEEYKELLDIGNKLRTEQLVEINISLFYKNVSYINKFIIPTIENSLTI
;
A
#
# COMPACT_ATOMS: atom_id res chain seq x y z
N MET A 1 -11.13 16.69 1.16
CA MET A 1 -11.82 15.75 2.06
C MET A 1 -13.06 16.44 2.60
N ASP A 2 -14.18 15.73 2.69
CA ASP A 2 -15.46 16.30 3.15
C ASP A 2 -15.42 16.50 4.68
N GLU A 3 -15.67 17.73 5.15
CA GLU A 3 -15.71 18.08 6.58
C GLU A 3 -16.78 17.29 7.34
N LYS A 4 -17.90 16.97 6.68
CA LYS A 4 -18.97 16.16 7.29
C LYS A 4 -18.48 14.76 7.72
N ILE A 5 -17.60 14.13 6.92
CA ILE A 5 -17.03 12.83 7.27
C ILE A 5 -16.18 12.93 8.53
N ILE A 6 -15.39 13.99 8.64
CA ILE A 6 -14.56 14.23 9.84
C ILE A 6 -15.43 14.44 11.07
N GLU A 7 -16.51 15.22 10.96
CA GLU A 7 -17.43 15.45 12.09
C GLU A 7 -18.16 14.17 12.52
N ILE A 8 -18.56 13.32 11.57
CA ILE A 8 -19.12 12.00 11.88
C ILE A 8 -18.08 11.15 12.61
N LEU A 9 -16.83 11.12 12.14
CA LEU A 9 -15.76 10.34 12.80
C LEU A 9 -15.46 10.86 14.20
N LYS A 10 -15.43 12.18 14.41
CA LYS A 10 -15.27 12.80 15.73
C LYS A 10 -16.40 12.42 16.70
N SER A 11 -17.63 12.23 16.21
CA SER A 11 -18.78 11.85 17.06
C SER A 11 -18.61 10.48 17.72
N PHE A 12 -17.68 9.64 17.25
CA PHE A 12 -17.30 8.37 17.87
C PHE A 12 -16.22 8.52 18.97
N ASN A 13 -15.78 9.75 19.24
CA ASN A 13 -14.79 10.07 20.27
C ASN A 13 -13.43 9.35 20.11
N PRO A 14 -12.79 9.39 18.90
CA PRO A 14 -11.48 8.80 18.69
C PRO A 14 -10.36 9.60 19.36
N ILE A 15 -9.23 8.96 19.65
CA ILE A 15 -8.00 9.62 20.10
C ILE A 15 -7.33 10.36 18.94
N SER A 16 -7.36 9.75 17.75
CA SER A 16 -6.70 10.29 16.55
C SER A 16 -7.43 9.89 15.30
N ILE A 17 -7.44 10.80 14.31
CA ILE A 17 -7.84 10.52 12.94
C ILE A 17 -6.70 10.95 12.03
N PHE A 18 -6.29 10.07 11.12
CA PHE A 18 -5.22 10.35 10.15
C PHE A 18 -5.61 9.89 8.74
N VAL A 19 -5.11 10.60 7.74
CA VAL A 19 -5.21 10.22 6.32
C VAL A 19 -3.90 9.57 5.91
N TYR A 20 -3.98 8.52 5.09
CA TYR A 20 -2.81 7.84 4.56
C TYR A 20 -3.01 7.42 3.09
N GLY A 21 -2.08 6.65 2.54
CA GLY A 21 -2.13 6.23 1.15
C GLY A 21 -1.90 7.38 0.16
N SER A 22 -2.47 7.27 -1.03
CA SER A 22 -2.22 8.17 -2.16
C SER A 22 -2.60 9.62 -1.88
N GLN A 23 -3.64 9.85 -1.08
CA GLN A 23 -4.09 11.19 -0.69
C GLN A 23 -3.09 11.90 0.25
N ALA A 24 -2.45 11.17 1.14
CA ALA A 24 -1.49 11.72 2.09
C ALA A 24 -0.14 12.09 1.42
N ASN A 25 0.32 11.26 0.47
CA ASN A 25 1.61 11.45 -0.22
C ASN A 25 1.50 12.17 -1.57
N ARG A 26 0.33 12.71 -1.91
CA ARG A 26 0.05 13.44 -3.15
C ARG A 26 0.29 12.63 -4.43
N SER A 27 0.13 11.31 -4.38
CA SER A 27 0.22 10.41 -5.54
C SER A 27 -1.15 9.92 -6.02
N GLN A 28 -2.24 10.61 -5.63
CA GLN A 28 -3.60 10.29 -6.03
C GLN A 28 -3.81 10.49 -7.54
N ASN A 29 -4.74 9.74 -8.10
CA ASN A 29 -5.32 9.94 -9.43
C ASN A 29 -6.84 10.11 -9.32
N SER A 30 -7.53 10.23 -10.45
CA SER A 30 -8.98 10.49 -10.50
C SER A 30 -9.84 9.39 -9.83
N LYS A 31 -9.31 8.16 -9.74
CA LYS A 31 -9.97 7.00 -9.14
C LYS A 31 -9.56 6.73 -7.68
N SER A 32 -8.68 7.56 -7.11
CA SER A 32 -8.16 7.33 -5.77
C SER A 32 -9.20 7.69 -4.71
N ASP A 33 -9.48 6.73 -3.84
CA ASP A 33 -10.28 6.91 -2.62
C ASP A 33 -9.48 7.58 -1.49
N TYR A 34 -10.19 7.98 -0.44
CA TYR A 34 -9.61 8.45 0.80
C TYR A 34 -9.45 7.28 1.78
N GLU A 35 -8.22 6.98 2.16
CA GLU A 35 -7.91 6.02 3.20
C GLU A 35 -7.74 6.76 4.53
N ILE A 36 -8.64 6.48 5.49
CA ILE A 36 -8.69 7.16 6.79
C ILE A 36 -8.48 6.13 7.89
N GLY A 37 -7.46 6.34 8.70
CA GLY A 37 -7.26 5.60 9.93
C GLY A 37 -7.89 6.33 11.11
N VAL A 38 -8.54 5.59 12.00
CA VAL A 38 -9.19 6.11 13.20
C VAL A 38 -8.71 5.32 14.41
N ILE A 39 -8.02 5.96 15.35
CA ILE A 39 -7.47 5.29 16.53
C ILE A 39 -8.38 5.53 17.73
N PHE A 40 -8.78 4.47 18.37
CA PHE A 40 -9.62 4.46 19.58
C PHE A 40 -8.84 3.96 20.79
N ASN A 41 -9.27 4.37 22.01
CA ASN A 41 -8.93 3.62 23.21
C ASN A 41 -9.48 2.19 23.10
N ASP A 42 -8.78 1.22 23.62
CA ASP A 42 -9.17 -0.20 23.51
C ASP A 42 -10.55 -0.48 24.07
N ASN A 43 -10.91 0.20 25.19
CA ASN A 43 -12.21 0.04 25.85
C ASN A 43 -13.38 0.74 25.12
N SER A 44 -13.09 1.65 24.17
CA SER A 44 -14.07 2.39 23.39
C SER A 44 -13.91 2.15 21.88
N TYR A 45 -13.31 1.01 21.51
CA TYR A 45 -13.11 0.64 20.12
C TYR A 45 -14.43 0.47 19.38
N ILE A 46 -14.52 1.12 18.23
CA ILE A 46 -15.67 1.03 17.32
C ILE A 46 -15.27 0.24 16.09
N SER A 47 -16.06 -0.76 15.73
CA SER A 47 -15.77 -1.61 14.58
C SER A 47 -15.99 -0.89 13.24
N ARG A 48 -15.29 -1.35 12.18
CA ARG A 48 -15.49 -0.83 10.82
C ARG A 48 -16.96 -0.95 10.38
N LYS A 49 -17.64 -2.03 10.77
CA LYS A 49 -19.06 -2.24 10.46
C LYS A 49 -19.93 -1.13 11.05
N GLU A 50 -19.71 -0.76 12.31
CA GLU A 50 -20.45 0.30 12.99
C GLU A 50 -20.18 1.68 12.36
N ILE A 51 -18.93 1.99 12.04
CA ILE A 51 -18.58 3.24 11.35
C ILE A 51 -19.27 3.31 9.99
N ASN A 52 -19.25 2.24 9.21
CA ASN A 52 -19.85 2.19 7.89
C ASN A 52 -21.38 2.31 7.91
N THR A 53 -22.07 2.07 9.04
CA THR A 53 -23.51 2.36 9.14
C THR A 53 -23.83 3.85 9.08
N LYS A 54 -22.86 4.71 9.46
CA LYS A 54 -23.04 6.17 9.43
C LYS A 54 -22.38 6.84 8.23
N ILE A 55 -21.39 6.15 7.61
CA ILE A 55 -20.65 6.69 6.47
C ILE A 55 -20.87 5.75 5.28
N LEU A 56 -21.86 6.11 4.45
CA LEU A 56 -22.26 5.31 3.28
C LEU A 56 -21.55 5.73 1.98
N ASN A 57 -20.60 6.66 2.05
CA ASN A 57 -19.90 7.17 0.88
C ASN A 57 -18.75 6.24 0.49
N SER A 58 -18.85 5.62 -0.69
CA SER A 58 -17.86 4.66 -1.22
C SER A 58 -16.47 5.22 -1.51
N ASN A 59 -16.33 6.56 -1.55
CA ASN A 59 -15.03 7.20 -1.78
C ASN A 59 -14.15 7.26 -0.53
N TYR A 60 -14.65 6.76 0.61
CA TYR A 60 -13.93 6.75 1.88
C TYR A 60 -13.76 5.33 2.41
N ASN A 61 -12.54 4.88 2.51
CA ASN A 61 -12.15 3.64 3.17
C ASN A 61 -11.68 3.95 4.59
N ILE A 62 -12.48 3.55 5.60
CA ILE A 62 -12.19 3.86 6.98
C ILE A 62 -11.71 2.61 7.71
N PHE A 63 -10.58 2.73 8.38
CA PHE A 63 -9.90 1.65 9.08
C PHE A 63 -9.75 2.01 10.57
N PRO A 64 -10.58 1.44 11.46
CA PRO A 64 -10.43 1.61 12.89
C PRO A 64 -9.29 0.76 13.46
N PHE A 65 -8.55 1.34 14.39
CA PHE A 65 -7.45 0.69 15.10
C PHE A 65 -7.60 0.87 16.60
N LYS A 66 -7.19 -0.11 17.38
CA LYS A 66 -6.98 0.05 18.81
C LYS A 66 -5.65 0.73 19.06
N LEU A 67 -5.59 1.54 20.11
CA LEU A 67 -4.35 2.23 20.51
C LEU A 67 -3.21 1.25 20.77
N THR A 68 -3.50 0.15 21.45
CA THR A 68 -2.50 -0.90 21.76
C THR A 68 -2.02 -1.62 20.51
N GLU A 69 -2.88 -1.88 19.52
CA GLU A 69 -2.49 -2.49 18.24
C GLU A 69 -1.46 -1.64 17.50
N ILE A 70 -1.70 -0.32 17.45
CA ILE A 70 -0.77 0.62 16.82
C ILE A 70 0.54 0.72 17.60
N LYS A 71 0.48 0.91 18.92
CA LYS A 71 1.68 1.07 19.78
C LYS A 71 2.55 -0.18 19.83
N ASN A 72 1.94 -1.36 19.78
CA ASN A 72 2.63 -2.64 19.89
C ASN A 72 2.94 -3.29 18.55
N TYR A 73 2.62 -2.63 17.41
CA TYR A 73 2.79 -3.17 16.06
C TYR A 73 2.07 -4.51 15.85
N THR A 74 0.87 -4.66 16.43
CA THR A 74 0.06 -5.89 16.38
C THR A 74 -1.23 -5.72 15.59
N ILE A 75 -1.24 -4.82 14.62
CA ILE A 75 -2.40 -4.51 13.78
C ILE A 75 -2.91 -5.80 13.12
N ASP A 76 -4.22 -6.02 13.20
CA ASP A 76 -4.91 -7.06 12.44
C ASP A 76 -5.08 -6.59 10.98
N THR A 77 -4.18 -7.03 10.13
CA THR A 77 -4.14 -6.67 8.71
C THR A 77 -3.73 -7.87 7.87
N PRO A 78 -4.28 -8.04 6.65
CA PRO A 78 -3.82 -9.07 5.73
C PRO A 78 -2.41 -8.80 5.19
N PHE A 79 -1.91 -7.56 5.33
CA PHE A 79 -0.57 -7.17 4.89
C PHE A 79 0.49 -7.57 5.92
N GLN A 80 1.76 -7.57 5.49
CA GLN A 80 2.86 -7.72 6.42
C GLN A 80 2.91 -6.50 7.35
N LYS A 81 2.64 -6.70 8.65
CA LYS A 81 2.37 -5.62 9.60
C LYS A 81 3.54 -4.66 9.83
N ASN A 82 4.79 -5.14 9.85
CA ASN A 82 5.95 -4.26 10.01
C ASN A 82 6.12 -3.32 8.81
N ILE A 83 5.93 -3.83 7.60
CA ILE A 83 5.97 -3.03 6.36
C ILE A 83 4.77 -2.07 6.31
N TYR A 84 3.59 -2.52 6.73
CA TYR A 84 2.41 -1.67 6.76
C TYR A 84 2.59 -0.49 7.72
N ILE A 85 2.99 -0.73 8.96
CA ILE A 85 3.25 0.33 9.95
C ILE A 85 4.39 1.24 9.49
N ALA A 86 5.49 0.68 8.99
CA ALA A 86 6.59 1.48 8.47
C ALA A 86 6.14 2.39 7.32
N SER A 87 5.24 1.92 6.46
CA SER A 87 4.64 2.73 5.38
C SER A 87 3.77 3.87 5.92
N LEU A 88 3.03 3.67 7.01
CA LEU A 88 2.28 4.75 7.66
C LEU A 88 3.22 5.83 8.20
N ILE A 89 4.30 5.41 8.90
CA ILE A 89 5.26 6.32 9.54
C ILE A 89 6.08 7.11 8.50
N SER A 90 6.54 6.47 7.43
CA SER A 90 7.45 7.04 6.42
C SER A 90 6.81 8.13 5.53
N GLY A 91 5.87 8.89 6.06
CA GLY A 91 5.25 10.03 5.37
C GLY A 91 4.01 9.70 4.56
N ASN A 92 3.48 8.48 4.69
CA ASN A 92 2.21 8.09 4.07
C ASN A 92 0.99 8.45 4.94
N ALA A 93 1.17 8.69 6.24
CA ALA A 93 0.10 9.06 7.15
C ALA A 93 0.26 10.49 7.66
N LYS A 94 -0.87 11.20 7.80
CA LYS A 94 -0.93 12.56 8.32
C LYS A 94 -2.12 12.70 9.25
N THR A 95 -1.85 13.00 10.52
CA THR A 95 -2.90 13.29 11.50
C THR A 95 -3.68 14.54 11.12
N ILE A 96 -5.00 14.44 11.14
CA ILE A 96 -5.94 15.54 10.82
C ILE A 96 -6.80 15.92 12.02
N TYR A 97 -6.87 15.07 13.05
CA TYR A 97 -7.57 15.33 14.31
C TYR A 97 -6.93 14.54 15.46
N GLY A 98 -6.89 15.16 16.65
CA GLY A 98 -6.44 14.55 17.89
C GLY A 98 -4.93 14.40 18.00
N GLU A 99 -4.47 13.34 18.67
CA GLU A 99 -3.07 13.10 18.98
C GLU A 99 -2.27 12.62 17.75
N LYS A 100 -1.05 13.11 17.57
CA LYS A 100 -0.12 12.66 16.50
C LYS A 100 0.53 11.33 16.86
N ILE A 101 -0.27 10.27 16.94
CA ILE A 101 0.22 8.96 17.38
C ILE A 101 1.14 8.35 16.33
N ILE A 102 0.74 8.34 15.05
CA ILE A 102 1.51 7.71 13.96
C ILE A 102 2.86 8.39 13.78
N GLU A 103 2.90 9.71 13.79
CA GLU A 103 4.13 10.50 13.59
C GLU A 103 5.13 10.33 14.74
N ASN A 104 4.66 9.91 15.92
CA ASN A 104 5.48 9.68 17.11
C ASN A 104 5.94 8.22 17.27
N LEU A 105 5.52 7.31 16.39
CA LEU A 105 5.98 5.93 16.43
C LEU A 105 7.42 5.81 15.93
N LYS A 106 8.15 4.82 16.46
CA LYS A 106 9.45 4.42 15.91
C LYS A 106 9.24 3.52 14.70
N LEU A 107 10.13 3.61 13.72
CA LEU A 107 10.12 2.67 12.60
C LEU A 107 10.35 1.24 13.12
N PRO A 108 9.49 0.27 12.77
CA PRO A 108 9.73 -1.12 13.08
C PRO A 108 10.95 -1.63 12.31
N LYS A 109 11.66 -2.59 12.89
CA LYS A 109 12.72 -3.30 12.15
C LYS A 109 12.05 -4.22 11.12
N ILE A 110 12.33 -4.00 9.85
CA ILE A 110 11.87 -4.86 8.75
C ILE A 110 12.93 -5.92 8.49
N SER A 111 12.56 -7.17 8.63
CA SER A 111 13.43 -8.31 8.35
C SER A 111 13.31 -8.77 6.89
N LYS A 112 14.29 -9.56 6.42
CA LYS A 112 14.20 -10.25 5.12
C LYS A 112 12.90 -11.09 5.02
N GLN A 113 12.51 -11.76 6.09
CA GLN A 113 11.28 -12.54 6.12
C GLN A 113 10.03 -11.67 5.92
N ASP A 114 10.00 -10.46 6.50
CA ASP A 114 8.90 -9.51 6.30
C ASP A 114 8.80 -9.10 4.83
N LEU A 115 9.95 -8.83 4.17
CA LEU A 115 9.99 -8.49 2.75
C LEU A 115 9.50 -9.63 1.86
N LEU A 116 9.91 -10.87 2.15
CA LEU A 116 9.47 -12.04 1.39
C LEU A 116 7.98 -12.31 1.57
N MET A 117 7.44 -12.18 2.78
CA MET A 117 6.00 -12.34 3.04
C MET A 117 5.19 -11.28 2.30
N ASP A 118 5.58 -10.00 2.36
CA ASP A 118 4.88 -8.93 1.66
C ASP A 118 5.01 -9.07 0.12
N THR A 119 6.18 -9.50 -0.38
CA THR A 119 6.37 -9.76 -1.80
C THR A 119 5.52 -10.94 -2.29
N SER A 120 5.38 -11.99 -1.48
CA SER A 120 4.50 -13.12 -1.78
C SER A 120 3.02 -12.71 -1.80
N PHE A 121 2.62 -11.79 -0.91
CA PHE A 121 1.28 -11.20 -0.94
C PHE A 121 1.05 -10.42 -2.25
N ASN A 122 2.03 -9.64 -2.70
CA ASN A 122 1.96 -8.93 -3.97
C ASN A 122 1.96 -9.87 -5.18
N LEU A 123 2.62 -11.04 -5.10
CA LEU A 123 2.49 -12.09 -6.11
C LEU A 123 1.04 -12.61 -6.20
N GLY A 124 0.36 -12.76 -5.07
CA GLY A 124 -1.08 -13.07 -5.02
C GLY A 124 -1.94 -12.04 -5.75
N TYR A 125 -1.63 -10.75 -5.61
CA TYR A 125 -2.29 -9.69 -6.38
C TYR A 125 -2.00 -9.79 -7.88
N ALA A 126 -0.75 -10.08 -8.28
CA ALA A 126 -0.40 -10.28 -9.68
C ALA A 126 -1.16 -11.46 -10.31
N LEU A 127 -1.30 -12.57 -9.58
CA LEU A 127 -2.09 -13.74 -10.01
C LEU A 127 -3.59 -13.40 -10.10
N SER A 128 -4.12 -12.63 -9.15
CA SER A 128 -5.50 -12.15 -9.20
C SER A 128 -5.75 -11.23 -10.39
N ALA A 129 -4.79 -10.39 -10.75
CA ALA A 129 -4.86 -9.53 -11.94
C ALA A 129 -4.95 -10.36 -13.24
N VAL A 130 -4.19 -11.47 -13.33
CA VAL A 130 -4.29 -12.42 -14.47
C VAL A 130 -5.69 -13.02 -14.58
N ARG A 131 -6.32 -13.36 -13.45
CA ARG A 131 -7.68 -13.88 -13.45
C ARG A 131 -8.68 -12.83 -13.91
N LEU A 132 -8.62 -11.62 -13.33
CA LEU A 132 -9.53 -10.53 -13.62
C LEU A 132 -9.48 -10.07 -15.09
N ILE A 133 -8.29 -10.03 -15.70
CA ILE A 133 -8.20 -9.67 -17.13
C ILE A 133 -8.83 -10.72 -18.02
N LYS A 134 -8.75 -12.01 -17.67
CA LYS A 134 -9.44 -13.10 -18.38
C LYS A 134 -10.97 -13.01 -18.22
N GLU A 135 -11.44 -12.52 -17.08
CA GLU A 135 -12.86 -12.27 -16.81
C GLU A 135 -13.36 -10.92 -17.37
N ASN A 136 -12.51 -10.19 -18.11
CA ASN A 136 -12.78 -8.86 -18.70
C ASN A 136 -13.05 -7.75 -17.66
N VAL A 137 -12.59 -7.92 -16.41
CA VAL A 137 -12.65 -6.90 -15.34
C VAL A 137 -11.39 -6.02 -15.43
N LYS A 138 -11.29 -5.21 -16.49
CA LYS A 138 -10.05 -4.54 -16.91
C LYS A 138 -9.53 -3.51 -15.89
N ASP A 139 -10.41 -2.66 -15.36
CA ASP A 139 -9.99 -1.57 -14.45
C ASP A 139 -9.32 -2.11 -13.20
N LEU A 140 -9.94 -3.09 -12.54
CA LEU A 140 -9.39 -3.71 -11.35
C LEU A 140 -8.14 -4.55 -11.67
N ALA A 141 -8.12 -5.25 -12.82
CA ALA A 141 -6.94 -5.98 -13.27
C ALA A 141 -5.73 -5.06 -13.43
N ASN A 142 -5.92 -3.90 -14.08
CA ASN A 142 -4.87 -2.89 -14.27
C ASN A 142 -4.39 -2.30 -12.94
N GLU A 143 -5.32 -2.05 -12.03
CA GLU A 143 -4.99 -1.56 -10.70
C GLU A 143 -4.11 -2.57 -9.94
N LEU A 144 -4.50 -3.85 -9.92
CA LEU A 144 -3.71 -4.89 -9.26
C LEU A 144 -2.37 -5.12 -9.98
N LEU A 145 -2.30 -4.95 -11.29
CA LEU A 145 -1.06 -5.05 -12.07
C LEU A 145 -0.02 -4.04 -11.56
N TYR A 146 -0.33 -2.74 -11.58
CA TYR A 146 0.67 -1.75 -11.16
C TYR A 146 0.92 -1.75 -9.63
N LYS A 147 -0.11 -2.02 -8.81
CA LYS A 147 0.06 -2.12 -7.36
C LYS A 147 1.03 -3.23 -6.97
N SER A 148 0.81 -4.45 -7.48
CA SER A 148 1.66 -5.61 -7.17
C SER A 148 3.10 -5.39 -7.62
N MET A 149 3.29 -4.85 -8.81
CA MET A 149 4.59 -4.55 -9.38
C MET A 149 5.38 -3.54 -8.53
N PHE A 150 4.77 -2.39 -8.23
CA PHE A 150 5.47 -1.34 -7.50
C PHE A 150 5.73 -1.71 -6.05
N TYR A 151 4.80 -2.36 -5.36
CA TYR A 151 5.05 -2.77 -3.98
C TYR A 151 6.11 -3.88 -3.89
N ALA A 152 6.15 -4.81 -4.82
CA ALA A 152 7.23 -5.79 -4.89
C ALA A 152 8.58 -5.10 -5.19
N THR A 153 8.62 -4.13 -6.12
CA THR A 153 9.82 -3.33 -6.42
C THR A 153 10.27 -2.49 -5.22
N ARG A 154 9.35 -1.94 -4.43
CA ARG A 154 9.66 -1.26 -3.16
C ARG A 154 10.40 -2.19 -2.19
N ASN A 155 9.97 -3.43 -2.07
CA ASN A 155 10.61 -4.41 -1.20
C ASN A 155 12.01 -4.79 -1.72
N LEU A 156 12.17 -4.93 -3.02
CA LEU A 156 13.49 -5.12 -3.65
C LEU A 156 14.40 -3.92 -3.36
N TYR A 157 13.91 -2.69 -3.50
CA TYR A 157 14.70 -1.50 -3.19
C TYR A 157 15.10 -1.47 -1.71
N TYR A 158 14.17 -1.77 -0.80
CA TYR A 158 14.48 -1.87 0.62
C TYR A 158 15.57 -2.90 0.91
N SER A 159 15.52 -4.08 0.28
CA SER A 159 16.52 -5.12 0.47
C SER A 159 17.95 -4.72 0.04
N LYS A 160 18.07 -3.71 -0.80
CA LYS A 160 19.36 -3.19 -1.31
C LYS A 160 19.84 -1.96 -0.55
N HIS A 161 18.93 -1.09 -0.14
CA HIS A 161 19.24 0.26 0.35
C HIS A 161 18.79 0.53 1.79
N ASN A 162 18.00 -0.37 2.40
CA ASN A 162 17.40 -0.21 3.73
C ASN A 162 16.56 1.09 3.86
N ILE A 163 15.93 1.51 2.76
CA ILE A 163 15.07 2.69 2.69
C ILE A 163 13.69 2.25 2.19
N LEU A 164 12.64 2.48 3.00
CA LEU A 164 11.27 2.21 2.60
C LEU A 164 10.71 3.39 1.80
N LEU A 165 10.52 3.18 0.52
CA LEU A 165 9.95 4.17 -0.38
C LEU A 165 8.44 4.30 -0.17
N SER A 166 7.91 5.51 -0.33
CA SER A 166 6.50 5.81 -0.24
C SER A 166 6.00 6.48 -1.52
N GLY A 167 4.81 6.06 -1.98
CA GLY A 167 4.18 6.58 -3.21
C GLY A 167 4.74 5.97 -4.49
N TYR A 168 3.85 5.73 -5.45
CA TYR A 168 4.19 5.02 -6.70
C TYR A 168 5.23 5.75 -7.55
N ILE A 169 5.14 7.08 -7.65
CA ILE A 169 6.08 7.90 -8.41
C ILE A 169 7.49 7.76 -7.83
N ASN A 170 7.61 7.83 -6.51
CA ASN A 170 8.89 7.71 -5.84
C ASN A 170 9.47 6.30 -6.01
N ILE A 171 8.65 5.25 -5.92
CA ILE A 171 9.09 3.87 -6.19
C ILE A 171 9.56 3.73 -7.64
N PHE A 172 8.82 4.28 -8.61
CA PHE A 172 9.19 4.24 -10.02
C PHE A 172 10.54 4.95 -10.27
N GLU A 173 10.71 6.17 -9.77
CA GLU A 173 11.96 6.92 -9.97
C GLU A 173 13.17 6.21 -9.35
N HIS A 174 13.02 5.65 -8.15
CA HIS A 174 14.12 4.92 -7.51
C HIS A 174 14.35 3.52 -8.10
N SER A 175 13.36 2.93 -8.76
CA SER A 175 13.55 1.65 -9.45
C SER A 175 14.62 1.71 -10.54
N LYS A 176 14.86 2.90 -11.11
CA LYS A 176 15.90 3.16 -12.11
C LYS A 176 17.34 2.97 -11.57
N GLN A 177 17.50 2.97 -10.24
CA GLN A 177 18.78 2.72 -9.57
C GLN A 177 19.02 1.22 -9.30
N LEU A 178 18.02 0.38 -9.56
CA LEU A 178 18.11 -1.05 -9.38
C LEU A 178 18.63 -1.71 -10.66
N ASP A 179 19.47 -2.73 -10.50
CA ASP A 179 19.88 -3.59 -11.62
C ASP A 179 18.74 -4.56 -11.97
N ILE A 180 17.76 -4.06 -12.73
CA ILE A 180 16.60 -4.80 -13.20
C ILE A 180 16.79 -5.14 -14.66
N PRO A 181 16.54 -6.40 -15.08
CA PRO A 181 16.57 -6.78 -16.49
C PRO A 181 15.70 -5.88 -17.38
N GLU A 182 16.17 -5.55 -18.57
CA GLU A 182 15.54 -4.56 -19.45
C GLU A 182 14.05 -4.88 -19.73
N GLU A 183 13.75 -6.16 -19.90
CA GLU A 183 12.36 -6.62 -20.09
C GLU A 183 11.40 -6.22 -18.97
N TYR A 184 11.90 -6.09 -17.73
CA TYR A 184 11.10 -5.67 -16.58
C TYR A 184 11.10 -4.16 -16.36
N LYS A 185 12.11 -3.42 -16.89
CA LYS A 185 12.07 -1.96 -16.91
C LYS A 185 10.93 -1.45 -17.79
N GLU A 186 10.76 -2.03 -18.97
CA GLU A 186 9.59 -1.73 -19.84
C GLU A 186 8.26 -1.97 -19.13
N LEU A 187 8.19 -3.06 -18.33
CA LEU A 187 6.98 -3.35 -17.56
C LEU A 187 6.70 -2.27 -16.51
N LEU A 188 7.74 -1.77 -15.81
CA LEU A 188 7.61 -0.67 -14.84
C LEU A 188 7.17 0.64 -15.52
N ASP A 189 7.67 0.94 -16.70
CA ASP A 189 7.25 2.10 -17.50
C ASP A 189 5.75 2.01 -17.86
N ILE A 190 5.28 0.84 -18.27
CA ILE A 190 3.86 0.60 -18.54
C ILE A 190 3.03 0.77 -17.25
N GLY A 191 3.49 0.21 -16.14
CA GLY A 191 2.83 0.37 -14.83
C GLY A 191 2.71 1.83 -14.41
N ASN A 192 3.74 2.64 -14.65
CA ASN A 192 3.72 4.08 -14.39
C ASN A 192 2.71 4.81 -15.30
N LYS A 193 2.66 4.49 -16.58
CA LYS A 193 1.68 5.04 -17.53
C LYS A 193 0.26 4.70 -17.10
N LEU A 194 0.00 3.46 -16.69
CA LEU A 194 -1.31 3.04 -16.16
C LEU A 194 -1.68 3.82 -14.90
N ARG A 195 -0.73 3.98 -13.98
CA ARG A 195 -0.97 4.73 -12.74
C ARG A 195 -1.25 6.20 -12.98
N THR A 196 -0.62 6.80 -14.01
CA THR A 196 -0.82 8.20 -14.42
C THR A 196 -1.95 8.39 -15.45
N GLU A 197 -2.78 7.38 -15.62
CA GLU A 197 -3.98 7.39 -16.50
C GLU A 197 -3.66 7.67 -17.98
N GLN A 198 -2.44 7.35 -18.41
CA GLN A 198 -2.09 7.42 -19.82
C GLN A 198 -2.66 6.21 -20.57
N LEU A 199 -3.08 6.43 -21.79
CA LEU A 199 -3.56 5.35 -22.65
C LEU A 199 -2.40 4.40 -22.98
N VAL A 200 -2.59 3.13 -22.65
CA VAL A 200 -1.65 2.05 -22.95
C VAL A 200 -2.42 0.87 -23.48
N GLU A 201 -1.94 0.30 -24.58
CA GLU A 201 -2.44 -0.98 -25.04
C GLU A 201 -1.96 -2.10 -24.10
N ILE A 202 -2.90 -2.76 -23.46
CA ILE A 202 -2.62 -3.79 -22.48
C ILE A 202 -3.09 -5.13 -23.00
N ASN A 203 -2.16 -6.05 -23.10
CA ASN A 203 -2.46 -7.44 -23.43
C ASN A 203 -2.17 -8.36 -22.24
N ILE A 204 -2.72 -9.57 -22.28
CA ILE A 204 -2.59 -10.54 -21.19
C ILE A 204 -1.12 -10.93 -20.89
N SER A 205 -0.22 -10.79 -21.88
CA SER A 205 1.18 -11.15 -21.70
C SER A 205 1.88 -10.26 -20.66
N LEU A 206 1.46 -8.99 -20.50
CA LEU A 206 1.99 -8.09 -19.46
C LEU A 206 1.68 -8.58 -18.05
N PHE A 207 0.51 -9.17 -17.85
CA PHE A 207 0.13 -9.74 -16.57
C PHE A 207 1.00 -10.95 -16.21
N TYR A 208 1.24 -11.85 -17.18
CA TYR A 208 2.18 -12.97 -16.97
C TYR A 208 3.62 -12.50 -16.77
N LYS A 209 4.03 -11.44 -17.46
CA LYS A 209 5.36 -10.83 -17.30
C LYS A 209 5.51 -10.27 -15.88
N ASN A 210 4.48 -9.63 -15.31
CA ASN A 210 4.49 -9.17 -13.93
C ASN A 210 4.59 -10.32 -12.91
N VAL A 211 3.85 -11.41 -13.11
CA VAL A 211 4.00 -12.62 -12.29
C VAL A 211 5.45 -13.15 -12.35
N SER A 212 6.04 -13.22 -13.56
CA SER A 212 7.45 -13.62 -13.75
C SER A 212 8.41 -12.66 -13.05
N TYR A 213 8.20 -11.36 -13.15
CA TYR A 213 9.00 -10.34 -12.50
C TYR A 213 9.07 -10.55 -10.99
N ILE A 214 7.93 -10.74 -10.36
CA ILE A 214 7.88 -10.94 -8.91
C ILE A 214 8.46 -12.29 -8.51
N ASN A 215 8.02 -13.38 -9.15
CA ASN A 215 8.34 -14.74 -8.74
C ASN A 215 9.75 -15.19 -9.14
N LYS A 216 10.20 -14.81 -10.35
CA LYS A 216 11.49 -15.29 -10.89
C LYS A 216 12.66 -14.32 -10.69
N PHE A 217 12.37 -13.05 -10.43
CA PHE A 217 13.40 -12.04 -10.27
C PHE A 217 13.41 -11.43 -8.86
N ILE A 218 12.30 -10.84 -8.39
CA ILE A 218 12.31 -10.13 -7.10
C ILE A 218 12.50 -11.09 -5.93
N ILE A 219 11.66 -12.13 -5.80
CA ILE A 219 11.74 -13.07 -4.68
C ILE A 219 13.14 -13.68 -4.56
N PRO A 220 13.73 -14.30 -5.63
CA PRO A 220 15.06 -14.87 -5.53
C PRO A 220 16.13 -13.82 -5.22
N THR A 221 15.99 -12.59 -5.72
CA THR A 221 16.95 -11.52 -5.43
C THR A 221 16.93 -11.12 -3.96
N ILE A 222 15.72 -11.03 -3.35
CA ILE A 222 15.59 -10.76 -1.90
C ILE A 222 16.13 -11.95 -1.09
N GLU A 223 15.82 -13.20 -1.48
CA GLU A 223 16.33 -14.41 -0.81
C GLU A 223 17.85 -14.45 -0.77
N ASN A 224 18.50 -14.07 -1.87
CA ASN A 224 19.95 -14.08 -2.01
C ASN A 224 20.63 -12.80 -1.50
N SER A 225 19.88 -11.77 -1.07
CA SER A 225 20.47 -10.58 -0.47
C SER A 225 21.15 -10.92 0.87
N LEU A 226 22.27 -10.27 1.15
CA LEU A 226 22.91 -10.35 2.46
C LEU A 226 21.89 -9.91 3.52
N THR A 227 21.91 -10.58 4.68
CA THR A 227 20.94 -10.32 5.78
C THR A 227 21.04 -8.86 6.21
N ILE A 228 19.92 -8.15 6.16
CA ILE A 228 19.75 -6.75 6.61
C ILE A 228 19.65 -6.71 8.14
#